data_3db4589640fcc6022b84c80a5b57b0dd
#
_entry.id   3db4589640fcc6022b84c80a5b57b0dd
#
_cell.length_a   1.000
_cell.length_b   1.000
_cell.length_c   1.000
_cell.angle_alpha   90.00
_cell.angle_beta   90.00
_cell.angle_gamma   90.00
#
_symmetry.space_group_name_H-M   'P 1'
#
loop_
_entity.id
_entity.type
_entity.pdbx_description
1 polymer ?
#
loop_
_entity_poly.entity_id
_entity_poly.type
_entity_poly.pdbx_seq_one_letter_code
_entity_poly.pdbx_strand_id
1 'polypeptide(L)'
;MITKTLRRTLVSLAALAALGAAGSASAAVYVQCGPGNNGVANDGSIRPAFRTGPSVAGAVECMHLTAGDGFISMADGRTLYSFGFADVTSKAANDVMLDSLAANFAAPTIELQQGKDFYLTLTNVSMAMRPDLFDPHTVHFHGFPQQPPVFDGMPEGSFGVNMGSSVTYYYKLNDPGTYMYHCHQEATEHMQMGMLGNLFVKPAQDAILPNNAPNPLNIPKNLNGKKLAGYVYNDGNASTGYHKAYPLQLGSMDHVFHELHLGVQPLPFKDMKDDYPMINGRGYPDTVNPNPLPAPAEKVDYLTAQNRPAESSQPVNSLITATKGERVLLRMTNLNVTNYYTITAQGLPMQVVGMGARQLKGPTGTELYYETASVTLGGGESAEVLIDTSQVAVGTYFLYTTNLNFLSNFEQDNGGMMTEIVIN
;
A
#
# COMPACT_ATOMS: atom_id res chain seq x y z
N MET A 1 58.25 -40.10 -0.47
CA MET A 1 57.77 -39.52 0.82
C MET A 1 57.44 -38.04 0.62
N ILE A 2 56.24 -37.71 0.59
CA ILE A 2 55.77 -36.27 0.55
C ILE A 2 55.96 -35.73 1.96
N THR A 3 56.76 -34.67 2.10
CA THR A 3 57.04 -34.08 3.42
C THR A 3 55.78 -33.52 4.05
N LYS A 4 55.69 -33.56 5.40
CA LYS A 4 54.54 -33.04 6.16
C LYS A 4 54.20 -31.60 5.78
N THR A 5 55.17 -30.80 5.37
CA THR A 5 55.00 -29.41 4.91
C THR A 5 54.27 -29.34 3.59
N LEU A 6 54.60 -30.17 2.60
CA LEU A 6 53.91 -30.18 1.30
C LEU A 6 52.46 -30.62 1.42
N ARG A 7 52.16 -31.54 2.33
CA ARG A 7 50.78 -31.96 2.63
C ARG A 7 49.94 -30.83 3.26
N ARG A 8 50.52 -30.04 4.16
CA ARG A 8 49.84 -28.89 4.78
C ARG A 8 49.56 -27.80 3.76
N THR A 9 50.51 -27.50 2.86
CA THR A 9 50.32 -26.49 1.81
C THR A 9 49.26 -26.93 0.78
N LEU A 10 49.21 -28.19 0.40
CA LEU A 10 48.19 -28.73 -0.50
C LEU A 10 46.79 -28.73 0.13
N VAL A 11 46.64 -29.02 1.42
CA VAL A 11 45.37 -28.95 2.13
C VAL A 11 44.90 -27.50 2.28
N SER A 12 45.80 -26.56 2.55
CA SER A 12 45.45 -25.13 2.62
C SER A 12 45.06 -24.55 1.26
N LEU A 13 45.72 -24.93 0.18
CA LEU A 13 45.33 -24.52 -1.19
C LEU A 13 44.01 -25.14 -1.63
N ALA A 14 43.73 -26.40 -1.27
CA ALA A 14 42.43 -27.02 -1.53
C ALA A 14 41.29 -26.37 -0.72
N ALA A 15 41.56 -25.97 0.51
CA ALA A 15 40.57 -25.24 1.34
C ALA A 15 40.31 -23.83 0.82
N LEU A 16 41.33 -23.10 0.34
CA LEU A 16 41.18 -21.81 -0.32
C LEU A 16 40.45 -21.93 -1.67
N ALA A 17 40.72 -22.98 -2.44
CA ALA A 17 40.00 -23.22 -3.69
C ALA A 17 38.52 -23.62 -3.45
N ALA A 18 38.23 -24.33 -2.37
CA ALA A 18 36.86 -24.65 -1.97
C ALA A 18 36.09 -23.43 -1.45
N LEU A 19 36.76 -22.49 -0.77
CA LEU A 19 36.20 -21.21 -0.37
C LEU A 19 36.00 -20.23 -1.55
N GLY A 20 36.87 -20.28 -2.55
CA GLY A 20 36.73 -19.49 -3.78
C GLY A 20 35.72 -20.07 -4.77
N ALA A 21 35.29 -21.32 -4.61
CA ALA A 21 34.23 -21.97 -5.38
C ALA A 21 32.88 -21.89 -4.69
N ALA A 22 32.79 -21.32 -3.48
CA ALA A 22 31.53 -20.81 -2.95
C ALA A 22 31.17 -19.58 -3.79
N GLY A 23 30.64 -19.83 -5.00
CA GLY A 23 29.95 -18.80 -5.76
C GLY A 23 28.97 -18.13 -4.80
N SER A 24 28.93 -16.82 -4.84
CA SER A 24 27.89 -16.04 -4.18
C SER A 24 26.58 -16.78 -4.39
N ALA A 25 26.08 -17.45 -3.36
CA ALA A 25 24.72 -17.94 -3.35
C ALA A 25 23.85 -16.68 -3.39
N SER A 26 23.59 -16.19 -4.59
CA SER A 26 22.49 -15.26 -4.82
C SER A 26 21.27 -16.01 -4.31
N ALA A 27 20.73 -15.56 -3.18
CA ALA A 27 19.47 -16.08 -2.69
C ALA A 27 18.45 -15.84 -3.81
N ALA A 28 18.07 -16.92 -4.50
CA ALA A 28 17.09 -16.81 -5.57
C ALA A 28 15.78 -16.34 -4.94
N VAL A 29 15.32 -15.17 -5.33
CA VAL A 29 14.02 -14.65 -4.92
C VAL A 29 12.93 -15.54 -5.49
N TYR A 30 12.15 -16.15 -4.61
CA TYR A 30 11.11 -17.07 -4.97
C TYR A 30 9.78 -16.35 -5.08
N VAL A 31 9.26 -16.19 -6.30
CA VAL A 31 7.95 -15.57 -6.56
C VAL A 31 6.97 -16.66 -7.00
N GLN A 32 5.81 -16.74 -6.35
CA GLN A 32 4.77 -17.74 -6.63
C GLN A 32 4.21 -17.62 -8.04
N CYS A 33 4.10 -16.40 -8.56
CA CYS A 33 3.66 -16.11 -9.91
C CYS A 33 4.76 -15.33 -10.64
N GLY A 34 5.05 -15.75 -11.85
CA GLY A 34 5.94 -15.02 -12.75
C GLY A 34 5.21 -13.93 -13.54
N PRO A 35 5.94 -13.24 -14.43
CA PRO A 35 5.37 -12.26 -15.34
C PRO A 35 4.15 -12.80 -16.07
N GLY A 36 3.05 -12.05 -16.07
CA GLY A 36 1.80 -12.44 -16.72
C GLY A 36 0.84 -13.27 -15.87
N ASN A 37 1.09 -13.44 -14.57
CA ASN A 37 0.20 -14.15 -13.63
C ASN A 37 -0.18 -15.57 -14.05
N ASN A 38 0.70 -16.27 -14.75
CA ASN A 38 0.43 -17.60 -15.35
C ASN A 38 1.07 -18.76 -14.59
N GLY A 39 1.62 -18.51 -13.41
CA GLY A 39 2.32 -19.54 -12.62
C GLY A 39 3.74 -19.85 -13.10
N VAL A 40 4.30 -19.04 -13.97
CA VAL A 40 5.70 -19.11 -14.41
C VAL A 40 6.54 -18.26 -13.47
N ALA A 41 7.64 -18.80 -12.97
CA ALA A 41 8.59 -18.05 -12.16
C ALA A 41 9.28 -16.94 -12.97
N ASN A 42 9.81 -15.91 -12.30
CA ASN A 42 10.55 -14.82 -12.95
C ASN A 42 11.80 -15.30 -13.72
N ASP A 43 12.32 -16.48 -13.40
CA ASP A 43 13.42 -17.14 -14.12
C ASP A 43 12.96 -17.94 -15.36
N GLY A 44 11.67 -17.90 -15.69
CA GLY A 44 11.07 -18.62 -16.80
C GLY A 44 10.74 -20.09 -16.50
N SER A 45 11.08 -20.62 -15.33
CA SER A 45 10.72 -21.98 -14.95
C SER A 45 9.24 -22.11 -14.59
N ILE A 46 8.61 -23.20 -15.02
CA ILE A 46 7.24 -23.55 -14.57
C ILE A 46 7.39 -24.10 -13.15
N ARG A 47 6.78 -23.42 -12.18
CA ARG A 47 6.76 -23.90 -10.82
C ARG A 47 5.75 -25.04 -10.65
N PRO A 48 6.15 -26.13 -9.96
CA PRO A 48 5.16 -27.14 -9.58
C PRO A 48 4.07 -26.45 -8.78
N ALA A 49 2.84 -26.56 -9.28
CA ALA A 49 1.70 -25.86 -8.73
C ALA A 49 1.58 -26.18 -7.24
N PHE A 50 1.55 -25.13 -6.42
CA PHE A 50 0.94 -25.20 -5.09
C PHE A 50 -0.56 -25.53 -5.18
N ARG A 51 -1.04 -25.78 -6.37
CA ARG A 51 -2.43 -26.04 -6.72
C ARG A 51 -2.65 -27.50 -6.95
N THR A 52 -3.48 -28.06 -6.13
CA THR A 52 -4.07 -29.39 -6.32
C THR A 52 -5.37 -29.34 -7.14
N GLY A 53 -5.57 -28.31 -7.97
CA GLY A 53 -6.78 -28.14 -8.78
C GLY A 53 -6.53 -27.39 -10.09
N PRO A 54 -7.47 -27.49 -11.07
CA PRO A 54 -7.32 -26.81 -12.34
C PRO A 54 -7.28 -25.29 -12.14
N SER A 55 -6.20 -24.65 -12.58
CA SER A 55 -6.13 -23.18 -12.66
C SER A 55 -7.02 -22.72 -13.81
N VAL A 56 -8.09 -21.99 -13.51
CA VAL A 56 -8.82 -21.24 -14.52
C VAL A 56 -7.99 -20.01 -14.86
N ALA A 57 -7.63 -19.82 -16.12
CA ALA A 57 -6.92 -18.65 -16.59
C ALA A 57 -7.69 -17.38 -16.15
N GLY A 58 -7.00 -16.42 -15.49
CA GLY A 58 -7.61 -15.21 -14.95
C GLY A 58 -8.25 -15.35 -13.55
N ALA A 59 -8.23 -16.53 -12.93
CA ALA A 59 -8.72 -16.73 -11.57
C ALA A 59 -7.70 -16.35 -10.48
N VAL A 60 -6.47 -16.02 -10.85
CA VAL A 60 -5.35 -15.71 -9.97
C VAL A 60 -4.84 -14.31 -10.23
N GLU A 61 -4.60 -13.59 -9.15
CA GLU A 61 -3.86 -12.33 -9.16
C GLU A 61 -2.57 -12.50 -8.35
N CYS A 62 -1.53 -11.79 -8.74
CA CYS A 62 -0.23 -11.88 -8.10
C CYS A 62 0.42 -10.51 -8.00
N MET A 63 1.15 -10.29 -6.90
CA MET A 63 1.97 -9.12 -6.69
C MET A 63 3.26 -9.50 -5.98
N HIS A 64 4.32 -8.76 -6.22
CA HIS A 64 5.59 -8.89 -5.50
C HIS A 64 5.96 -7.54 -4.91
N LEU A 65 6.04 -7.49 -3.59
CA LEU A 65 6.50 -6.32 -2.83
C LEU A 65 7.90 -6.56 -2.29
N THR A 66 8.72 -5.52 -2.27
CA THR A 66 9.88 -5.45 -1.38
C THR A 66 9.52 -4.69 -0.12
N ALA A 67 10.18 -5.05 0.98
CA ALA A 67 10.18 -4.31 2.24
C ALA A 67 11.60 -3.87 2.55
N GLY A 68 11.78 -2.63 2.97
CA GLY A 68 13.06 -2.02 3.29
C GLY A 68 12.92 -0.56 3.66
N ASP A 69 14.02 0.17 3.59
CA ASP A 69 14.05 1.58 3.93
C ASP A 69 13.99 2.51 2.70
N GLY A 70 13.92 3.82 2.97
CA GLY A 70 13.87 4.87 1.96
C GLY A 70 13.93 6.26 2.57
N PHE A 71 13.73 7.23 1.70
CA PHE A 71 13.59 8.63 2.08
C PHE A 71 12.37 9.23 1.40
N ILE A 72 11.65 10.08 2.10
CA ILE A 72 10.46 10.78 1.62
C ILE A 72 10.62 12.29 1.80
N SER A 73 9.99 13.06 0.91
CA SER A 73 9.99 14.52 0.97
C SER A 73 8.73 15.04 1.66
N MET A 74 8.91 15.94 2.62
CA MET A 74 7.81 16.67 3.24
C MET A 74 7.53 17.96 2.49
N ALA A 75 6.31 18.49 2.59
CA ALA A 75 5.88 19.65 1.81
C ALA A 75 6.62 20.95 2.19
N ASP A 76 7.24 21.02 3.35
CA ASP A 76 8.13 22.11 3.77
C ASP A 76 9.57 21.98 3.24
N GLY A 77 9.85 20.90 2.48
CA GLY A 77 11.16 20.62 1.90
C GLY A 77 12.08 19.75 2.76
N ARG A 78 11.64 19.34 3.97
CA ARG A 78 12.40 18.41 4.80
C ARG A 78 12.39 17.01 4.18
N THR A 79 13.47 16.26 4.35
CA THR A 79 13.55 14.84 4.04
C THR A 79 13.44 14.03 5.32
N LEU A 80 12.62 13.00 5.32
CA LEU A 80 12.55 12.03 6.41
C LEU A 80 13.06 10.67 5.96
N TYR A 81 13.86 10.02 6.80
CA TYR A 81 14.17 8.60 6.69
C TYR A 81 12.91 7.79 6.98
N SER A 82 12.62 6.77 6.20
CA SER A 82 11.37 6.01 6.30
C SER A 82 11.60 4.55 6.00
N PHE A 83 10.66 3.72 6.44
CA PHE A 83 10.50 2.33 5.96
C PHE A 83 9.32 2.27 5.02
N GLY A 84 9.20 1.18 4.25
CA GLY A 84 8.04 1.02 3.39
C GLY A 84 8.11 -0.19 2.48
N PHE A 85 7.13 -0.23 1.60
CA PHE A 85 7.02 -1.24 0.56
C PHE A 85 7.19 -0.60 -0.82
N ALA A 86 7.73 -1.40 -1.76
CA ALA A 86 7.78 -1.03 -3.17
C ALA A 86 7.25 -2.17 -4.05
N ASP A 87 6.56 -1.83 -5.14
CA ASP A 87 6.06 -2.82 -6.10
C ASP A 87 7.15 -3.21 -7.09
N VAL A 88 7.55 -4.46 -7.05
CA VAL A 88 8.55 -5.06 -7.94
C VAL A 88 7.98 -6.18 -8.81
N THR A 89 6.66 -6.22 -8.99
CA THR A 89 5.96 -7.27 -9.74
C THR A 89 6.52 -7.47 -11.15
N SER A 90 6.99 -6.40 -11.79
CA SER A 90 7.57 -6.44 -13.13
C SER A 90 9.08 -6.65 -13.18
N LYS A 91 9.77 -6.64 -12.03
CA LYS A 91 11.24 -6.78 -11.97
C LYS A 91 11.67 -8.25 -12.11
N ALA A 92 12.81 -8.47 -12.74
CA ALA A 92 13.43 -9.79 -12.78
C ALA A 92 13.90 -10.20 -11.36
N ALA A 93 13.83 -11.50 -11.06
CA ALA A 93 14.14 -12.02 -9.72
C ALA A 93 15.56 -11.63 -9.24
N ASN A 94 16.52 -11.58 -10.15
CA ASN A 94 17.90 -11.21 -9.82
C ASN A 94 18.07 -9.72 -9.47
N ASP A 95 17.13 -8.87 -9.88
CA ASP A 95 17.20 -7.43 -9.68
C ASP A 95 16.45 -6.98 -8.41
N VAL A 96 15.63 -7.86 -7.83
CA VAL A 96 14.79 -7.53 -6.67
C VAL A 96 15.63 -7.13 -5.46
N MET A 97 16.70 -7.89 -5.17
CA MET A 97 17.58 -7.58 -4.04
C MET A 97 18.40 -6.29 -4.22
N LEU A 98 18.43 -5.74 -5.43
CA LEU A 98 19.05 -4.45 -5.70
C LEU A 98 18.11 -3.27 -5.40
N ASP A 99 16.87 -3.53 -4.99
CA ASP A 99 15.82 -2.53 -4.79
C ASP A 99 15.89 -1.84 -3.42
N SER A 100 17.09 -1.68 -2.87
CA SER A 100 17.33 -0.91 -1.65
C SER A 100 16.95 0.56 -1.83
N LEU A 101 16.50 1.22 -0.77
CA LEU A 101 15.95 2.58 -0.73
C LEU A 101 14.74 2.83 -1.68
N ALA A 102 14.05 1.77 -2.11
CA ALA A 102 12.87 1.90 -2.95
C ALA A 102 11.57 2.11 -2.17
N ALA A 103 11.62 2.03 -0.84
CA ALA A 103 10.45 2.25 0.00
C ALA A 103 9.77 3.59 -0.30
N ASN A 104 8.45 3.56 -0.36
CA ASN A 104 7.60 4.72 -0.57
C ASN A 104 6.52 4.81 0.50
N PHE A 105 6.12 6.03 0.85
CA PHE A 105 4.92 6.33 1.62
C PHE A 105 3.97 7.22 0.76
N ALA A 106 2.67 6.93 0.56
CA ALA A 106 2.05 5.67 0.96
C ALA A 106 2.63 4.49 0.16
N ALA A 107 2.60 3.32 0.77
CA ALA A 107 2.95 2.07 0.08
C ALA A 107 2.03 1.84 -1.14
N PRO A 108 2.41 0.98 -2.11
CA PRO A 108 1.62 0.71 -3.31
C PRO A 108 0.18 0.35 -2.99
N THR A 109 -0.79 1.00 -3.63
CA THR A 109 -2.20 0.63 -3.50
C THR A 109 -2.45 -0.70 -4.18
N ILE A 110 -3.01 -1.67 -3.46
CA ILE A 110 -3.35 -2.99 -3.98
C ILE A 110 -4.82 -3.00 -4.38
N GLU A 111 -5.10 -3.20 -5.67
CA GLU A 111 -6.47 -3.35 -6.19
C GLU A 111 -6.71 -4.78 -6.67
N LEU A 112 -7.67 -5.46 -6.06
CA LEU A 112 -7.98 -6.86 -6.30
C LEU A 112 -9.44 -7.05 -6.71
N GLN A 113 -9.75 -8.19 -7.34
CA GLN A 113 -11.10 -8.55 -7.78
C GLN A 113 -11.66 -9.68 -6.92
N GLN A 114 -12.87 -9.49 -6.39
CA GLN A 114 -13.60 -10.54 -5.65
C GLN A 114 -13.71 -11.84 -6.45
N GLY A 115 -13.59 -12.97 -5.76
CA GLY A 115 -13.72 -14.31 -6.33
C GLY A 115 -12.41 -14.91 -6.84
N LYS A 116 -11.33 -14.14 -6.87
CA LYS A 116 -10.00 -14.62 -7.26
C LYS A 116 -9.19 -15.14 -6.08
N ASP A 117 -8.13 -15.86 -6.41
CA ASP A 117 -7.04 -16.21 -5.50
C ASP A 117 -5.93 -15.18 -5.69
N PHE A 118 -5.35 -14.70 -4.60
CA PHE A 118 -4.26 -13.74 -4.64
C PHE A 118 -3.01 -14.28 -3.96
N TYR A 119 -1.88 -14.14 -4.64
CA TYR A 119 -0.56 -14.48 -4.11
C TYR A 119 0.29 -13.22 -4.02
N LEU A 120 0.67 -12.87 -2.80
CA LEU A 120 1.54 -11.73 -2.51
C LEU A 120 2.89 -12.26 -2.05
N THR A 121 3.94 -12.05 -2.84
CA THR A 121 5.30 -12.30 -2.41
C THR A 121 5.86 -11.06 -1.75
N LEU A 122 6.42 -11.22 -0.55
CA LEU A 122 7.21 -10.21 0.14
C LEU A 122 8.66 -10.63 0.13
N THR A 123 9.56 -9.74 -0.31
CA THR A 123 11.01 -9.88 -0.18
C THR A 123 11.53 -8.78 0.72
N ASN A 124 12.23 -9.15 1.79
CA ASN A 124 12.94 -8.20 2.64
C ASN A 124 14.32 -7.90 2.02
N VAL A 125 14.48 -6.68 1.50
CA VAL A 125 15.73 -6.25 0.83
C VAL A 125 16.74 -5.63 1.79
N SER A 126 16.51 -5.75 3.09
CA SER A 126 17.31 -5.17 4.16
C SER A 126 17.20 -3.64 4.25
N MET A 127 17.79 -3.10 5.31
CA MET A 127 17.85 -1.66 5.56
C MET A 127 19.19 -1.12 5.06
N ALA A 128 19.17 -0.33 3.98
CA ALA A 128 20.40 0.17 3.35
C ALA A 128 21.13 1.18 4.24
N MET A 129 20.39 2.01 4.98
CA MET A 129 20.94 3.02 5.89
C MET A 129 21.28 2.46 7.27
N ARG A 130 20.65 1.33 7.65
CA ARG A 130 20.83 0.70 8.95
C ARG A 130 21.11 -0.81 8.81
N PRO A 131 22.23 -1.19 8.14
CA PRO A 131 22.58 -2.59 7.91
C PRO A 131 22.93 -3.34 9.21
N ASP A 132 23.04 -2.63 10.32
CA ASP A 132 23.23 -3.16 11.66
C ASP A 132 21.94 -3.70 12.30
N LEU A 133 20.77 -3.29 11.81
CA LEU A 133 19.48 -3.77 12.30
C LEU A 133 19.15 -5.12 11.68
N PHE A 134 18.81 -6.09 12.53
CA PHE A 134 18.16 -7.31 12.12
C PHE A 134 16.65 -7.09 12.18
N ASP A 135 16.08 -6.70 11.04
CA ASP A 135 14.73 -6.19 10.95
C ASP A 135 13.85 -7.05 10.03
N PRO A 136 13.13 -8.04 10.60
CA PRO A 136 12.17 -8.82 9.83
C PRO A 136 10.91 -8.01 9.52
N HIS A 137 10.31 -8.27 8.37
CA HIS A 137 9.05 -7.61 7.96
C HIS A 137 7.94 -8.61 7.68
N THR A 138 6.70 -8.15 7.74
CA THR A 138 5.51 -8.94 7.37
C THR A 138 4.57 -8.11 6.50
N VAL A 139 3.56 -8.77 5.91
CA VAL A 139 2.37 -8.10 5.39
C VAL A 139 1.15 -8.68 6.09
N HIS A 140 0.42 -7.82 6.79
CA HIS A 140 -0.87 -8.10 7.41
C HIS A 140 -1.96 -7.35 6.66
N PHE A 141 -3.02 -8.05 6.22
CA PHE A 141 -4.22 -7.44 5.66
C PHE A 141 -5.17 -7.09 6.79
N HIS A 142 -5.21 -5.81 7.16
CA HIS A 142 -5.98 -5.32 8.30
C HIS A 142 -7.48 -5.48 8.09
N GLY A 143 -8.13 -6.18 9.02
CA GLY A 143 -9.59 -6.43 8.98
C GLY A 143 -10.05 -7.42 7.91
N PHE A 144 -9.14 -8.14 7.26
CA PHE A 144 -9.47 -9.09 6.19
C PHE A 144 -10.02 -10.40 6.78
N PRO A 145 -11.28 -10.79 6.45
CA PRO A 145 -12.00 -11.76 7.27
C PRO A 145 -11.64 -13.23 7.03
N GLN A 146 -10.95 -13.58 5.95
CA GLN A 146 -10.65 -14.97 5.58
C GLN A 146 -9.16 -15.31 5.62
N GLN A 147 -8.37 -14.56 6.37
CA GLN A 147 -6.94 -14.79 6.44
C GLN A 147 -6.62 -15.99 7.36
N PRO A 148 -5.96 -17.04 6.85
CA PRO A 148 -5.44 -18.11 7.70
C PRO A 148 -4.32 -17.56 8.60
N PRO A 149 -4.20 -17.99 9.87
CA PRO A 149 -3.19 -17.46 10.79
C PRO A 149 -1.76 -17.51 10.25
N VAL A 150 -1.39 -18.56 9.51
CA VAL A 150 -0.04 -18.71 8.93
C VAL A 150 0.28 -17.65 7.88
N PHE A 151 -0.72 -17.06 7.22
CA PHE A 151 -0.57 -16.00 6.22
C PHE A 151 -1.10 -14.65 6.70
N ASP A 152 -1.39 -14.51 7.98
CA ASP A 152 -1.94 -13.29 8.54
C ASP A 152 -0.87 -12.19 8.76
N GLY A 153 0.40 -12.57 8.76
CA GLY A 153 1.51 -11.63 8.98
C GLY A 153 1.65 -11.16 10.43
N MET A 154 0.83 -11.64 11.35
CA MET A 154 0.95 -11.36 12.79
C MET A 154 2.04 -12.25 13.40
N PRO A 155 3.05 -11.70 14.08
CA PRO A 155 4.21 -12.46 14.57
C PRO A 155 3.86 -13.67 15.44
N GLU A 156 2.75 -13.61 16.20
CA GLU A 156 2.32 -14.65 17.12
C GLU A 156 1.78 -15.90 16.42
N GLY A 157 1.27 -15.75 15.20
CA GLY A 157 0.61 -16.86 14.47
C GLY A 157 1.17 -17.10 13.05
N SER A 158 2.02 -16.21 12.58
CA SER A 158 2.63 -16.23 11.25
C SER A 158 4.15 -16.26 11.36
N PHE A 159 4.84 -15.79 10.35
CA PHE A 159 6.31 -15.72 10.32
C PHE A 159 6.78 -14.38 9.78
N GLY A 160 7.85 -13.85 10.35
CA GLY A 160 8.57 -12.69 9.82
C GLY A 160 9.45 -13.08 8.64
N VAL A 161 9.52 -12.20 7.64
CA VAL A 161 10.42 -12.35 6.50
C VAL A 161 11.74 -11.69 6.83
N ASN A 162 12.75 -12.51 7.14
CA ASN A 162 14.08 -12.03 7.51
C ASN A 162 14.78 -11.36 6.32
N MET A 163 15.78 -10.54 6.61
CA MET A 163 16.62 -9.90 5.61
C MET A 163 17.16 -10.89 4.58
N GLY A 164 17.05 -10.56 3.29
CA GLY A 164 17.48 -11.44 2.19
C GLY A 164 16.53 -12.60 1.90
N SER A 165 15.39 -12.70 2.59
CA SER A 165 14.42 -13.79 2.42
C SER A 165 13.17 -13.32 1.70
N SER A 166 12.42 -14.28 1.14
CA SER A 166 11.12 -14.05 0.51
C SER A 166 10.09 -15.05 1.00
N VAL A 167 8.87 -14.58 1.17
CA VAL A 167 7.71 -15.40 1.53
C VAL A 167 6.54 -15.03 0.65
N THR A 168 5.74 -16.02 0.25
CA THR A 168 4.50 -15.79 -0.49
C THR A 168 3.30 -16.07 0.39
N TYR A 169 2.49 -15.05 0.59
CA TYR A 169 1.19 -15.09 1.25
C TYR A 169 0.12 -15.52 0.26
N TYR A 170 -0.91 -16.18 0.76
CA TYR A 170 -2.10 -16.56 -0.02
C TYR A 170 -3.35 -15.98 0.59
N TYR A 171 -4.19 -15.38 -0.25
CA TYR A 171 -5.45 -14.76 0.15
C TYR A 171 -6.59 -15.24 -0.75
N LYS A 172 -7.75 -15.54 -0.14
CA LYS A 172 -9.01 -15.79 -0.85
C LYS A 172 -9.86 -14.53 -0.82
N LEU A 173 -10.18 -13.99 -1.99
CA LEU A 173 -10.86 -12.70 -2.11
C LEU A 173 -12.38 -12.89 -2.15
N ASN A 174 -13.02 -13.00 -0.99
CA ASN A 174 -14.46 -13.25 -0.90
C ASN A 174 -15.30 -12.00 -0.64
N ASP A 175 -14.78 -11.04 0.13
CA ASP A 175 -15.52 -9.87 0.58
C ASP A 175 -14.98 -8.59 -0.07
N PRO A 176 -15.82 -7.85 -0.85
CA PRO A 176 -15.42 -6.57 -1.41
C PRO A 176 -15.44 -5.47 -0.35
N GLY A 177 -14.57 -4.48 -0.53
CA GLY A 177 -14.52 -3.31 0.36
C GLY A 177 -13.15 -2.64 0.35
N THR A 178 -13.03 -1.61 1.19
CA THR A 178 -11.80 -0.84 1.42
C THR A 178 -11.12 -1.35 2.67
N TYR A 179 -9.97 -1.98 2.48
CA TYR A 179 -9.08 -2.52 3.49
C TYR A 179 -7.76 -1.73 3.51
N MET A 180 -6.85 -2.16 4.36
CA MET A 180 -5.50 -1.66 4.50
C MET A 180 -4.54 -2.85 4.64
N TYR A 181 -3.25 -2.60 4.41
CA TYR A 181 -2.21 -3.56 4.76
C TYR A 181 -1.02 -2.84 5.39
N HIS A 182 -0.32 -3.52 6.26
CA HIS A 182 0.83 -2.97 6.95
C HIS A 182 1.79 -4.05 7.44
N CYS A 183 3.00 -3.66 7.83
CA CYS A 183 3.87 -4.53 8.59
C CYS A 183 3.31 -4.70 10.00
N HIS A 184 3.29 -5.94 10.50
CA HIS A 184 2.84 -6.23 11.87
C HIS A 184 4.01 -6.68 12.78
N GLN A 185 5.19 -6.87 12.22
CA GLN A 185 6.41 -6.99 13.00
C GLN A 185 6.74 -5.62 13.57
N GLU A 186 6.88 -5.51 14.90
CA GLU A 186 7.11 -4.22 15.57
C GLU A 186 6.16 -3.11 15.09
N ALA A 187 4.85 -3.44 15.07
CA ALA A 187 3.84 -2.69 14.31
C ALA A 187 3.81 -1.19 14.61
N THR A 188 4.00 -0.77 15.87
CA THR A 188 3.99 0.65 16.24
C THR A 188 5.13 1.41 15.55
N GLU A 189 6.33 0.82 15.53
CA GLU A 189 7.51 1.39 14.88
C GLU A 189 7.34 1.41 13.37
N HIS A 190 7.09 0.23 12.76
CA HIS A 190 7.06 0.09 11.32
C HIS A 190 5.91 0.88 10.66
N MET A 191 4.76 0.99 11.31
CA MET A 191 3.67 1.85 10.82
C MET A 191 4.03 3.34 10.92
N GLN A 192 4.62 3.77 12.05
CA GLN A 192 5.10 5.15 12.19
C GLN A 192 6.14 5.46 11.12
N MET A 193 7.06 4.53 10.86
CA MET A 193 8.10 4.68 9.84
C MET A 193 7.59 4.64 8.40
N GLY A 194 6.32 4.22 8.14
CA GLY A 194 5.68 4.31 6.83
C GLY A 194 5.30 2.98 6.16
N MET A 195 5.41 1.83 6.85
CA MET A 195 5.08 0.52 6.27
C MET A 195 3.58 0.22 6.28
N LEU A 196 2.82 1.02 5.54
CA LEU A 196 1.36 0.89 5.44
C LEU A 196 0.83 1.35 4.07
N GLY A 197 -0.25 0.72 3.59
CA GLY A 197 -0.85 1.00 2.29
C GLY A 197 -2.33 0.64 2.20
N ASN A 198 -2.95 1.09 1.12
CA ASN A 198 -4.35 0.82 0.82
C ASN A 198 -4.53 -0.52 0.10
N LEU A 199 -5.64 -1.19 0.40
CA LEU A 199 -6.06 -2.43 -0.23
C LEU A 199 -7.54 -2.35 -0.59
N PHE A 200 -7.88 -2.56 -1.85
CA PHE A 200 -9.26 -2.56 -2.32
C PHE A 200 -9.62 -3.89 -2.95
N VAL A 201 -10.73 -4.48 -2.53
CA VAL A 201 -11.34 -5.63 -3.20
C VAL A 201 -12.59 -5.14 -3.93
N LYS A 202 -12.55 -5.16 -5.26
CA LYS A 202 -13.67 -4.76 -6.11
C LYS A 202 -14.73 -5.86 -6.17
N PRO A 203 -16.03 -5.53 -6.16
CA PRO A 203 -17.11 -6.51 -6.09
C PRO A 203 -17.24 -7.29 -7.40
N ALA A 204 -17.73 -8.53 -7.29
CA ALA A 204 -18.06 -9.35 -8.46
C ALA A 204 -19.12 -8.69 -9.37
N GLN A 205 -19.94 -7.81 -8.83
CA GLN A 205 -20.94 -7.04 -9.57
C GLN A 205 -20.33 -6.19 -10.70
N ASP A 206 -19.06 -5.77 -10.59
CA ASP A 206 -18.37 -5.03 -11.66
C ASP A 206 -18.32 -5.82 -12.98
N ALA A 207 -18.43 -7.13 -12.95
CA ALA A 207 -18.45 -7.99 -14.14
C ALA A 207 -19.61 -7.68 -15.11
N ILE A 208 -20.67 -7.02 -14.64
CA ILE A 208 -21.81 -6.65 -15.49
C ILE A 208 -21.54 -5.36 -16.33
N LEU A 209 -20.58 -4.53 -15.93
CA LEU A 209 -20.35 -3.21 -16.55
C LEU A 209 -20.00 -3.21 -18.04
N PRO A 210 -19.29 -4.20 -18.60
CA PRO A 210 -19.09 -4.27 -20.06
C PRO A 210 -20.43 -4.29 -20.80
N ASN A 211 -20.51 -3.61 -21.96
CA ASN A 211 -21.77 -3.42 -22.68
C ASN A 211 -22.50 -4.75 -22.99
N ASN A 212 -21.76 -5.78 -23.37
CA ASN A 212 -22.29 -7.09 -23.76
C ASN A 212 -22.26 -8.12 -22.60
N ALA A 213 -21.93 -7.70 -21.37
CA ALA A 213 -21.91 -8.61 -20.22
C ALA A 213 -23.34 -8.97 -19.80
N PRO A 214 -23.57 -10.24 -19.41
CA PRO A 214 -24.83 -10.67 -18.83
C PRO A 214 -25.20 -9.82 -17.60
N ASN A 215 -26.44 -9.36 -17.53
CA ASN A 215 -26.98 -8.60 -16.40
C ASN A 215 -28.39 -9.12 -16.08
N PRO A 216 -28.52 -10.32 -15.51
CA PRO A 216 -29.81 -10.97 -15.29
C PRO A 216 -30.68 -10.24 -14.26
N LEU A 217 -30.09 -9.44 -13.39
CA LEU A 217 -30.81 -8.65 -12.39
C LEU A 217 -31.18 -7.25 -12.87
N ASN A 218 -30.81 -6.89 -14.11
CA ASN A 218 -31.03 -5.56 -14.69
C ASN A 218 -30.49 -4.41 -13.83
N ILE A 219 -29.34 -4.62 -13.18
CA ILE A 219 -28.69 -3.61 -12.34
C ILE A 219 -28.29 -2.42 -13.23
N PRO A 220 -28.59 -1.18 -12.84
CA PRO A 220 -28.22 0.00 -13.63
C PRO A 220 -26.72 0.09 -13.85
N LYS A 221 -26.31 0.28 -15.12
CA LYS A 221 -24.89 0.52 -15.52
C LYS A 221 -24.58 2.01 -15.70
N ASN A 222 -25.59 2.86 -15.56
CA ASN A 222 -25.50 4.31 -15.70
C ASN A 222 -26.19 5.00 -14.52
N LEU A 223 -25.66 6.16 -14.15
CA LEU A 223 -26.22 7.05 -13.18
C LEU A 223 -26.07 8.49 -13.67
N ASN A 224 -27.08 9.35 -13.48
CA ASN A 224 -27.08 10.74 -13.95
C ASN A 224 -26.75 10.87 -15.46
N GLY A 225 -27.15 9.90 -16.29
CA GLY A 225 -26.89 9.85 -17.71
C GLY A 225 -25.44 9.44 -18.10
N LYS A 226 -24.59 9.10 -17.14
CA LYS A 226 -23.20 8.72 -17.34
C LYS A 226 -22.97 7.24 -16.96
N LYS A 227 -22.05 6.58 -17.70
CA LYS A 227 -21.69 5.18 -17.45
C LYS A 227 -20.88 5.06 -16.14
N LEU A 228 -21.26 4.12 -15.29
CA LEU A 228 -20.53 3.79 -14.08
C LEU A 228 -19.18 3.13 -14.40
N ALA A 229 -18.18 3.44 -13.58
CA ALA A 229 -16.86 2.79 -13.61
C ALA A 229 -16.79 1.56 -12.69
N GLY A 230 -17.63 1.52 -11.64
CA GLY A 230 -17.65 0.43 -10.66
C GLY A 230 -18.78 0.56 -9.67
N TYR A 231 -18.86 -0.45 -8.81
CA TYR A 231 -19.68 -0.45 -7.60
C TYR A 231 -18.76 -0.62 -6.39
N VAL A 232 -19.19 -0.16 -5.22
CA VAL A 232 -18.42 -0.39 -3.98
C VAL A 232 -18.66 -1.81 -3.49
N TYR A 233 -19.92 -2.27 -3.60
CA TYR A 233 -20.40 -3.56 -3.09
C TYR A 233 -21.29 -4.28 -4.10
N ASN A 234 -21.64 -5.53 -3.81
CA ASN A 234 -22.65 -6.29 -4.56
C ASN A 234 -24.06 -5.85 -4.08
N ASP A 235 -24.41 -4.59 -4.30
CA ASP A 235 -25.65 -3.98 -3.80
C ASP A 235 -26.92 -4.48 -4.53
N GLY A 236 -26.78 -4.90 -5.79
CA GLY A 236 -27.87 -5.41 -6.62
C GLY A 236 -28.77 -4.33 -7.25
N ASN A 237 -28.53 -3.03 -6.99
CA ASN A 237 -29.41 -1.94 -7.44
C ASN A 237 -28.64 -0.67 -7.87
N ALA A 238 -27.32 -0.69 -7.86
CA ALA A 238 -26.41 0.42 -8.16
C ALA A 238 -26.45 1.58 -7.15
N SER A 239 -26.96 1.37 -5.95
CA SER A 239 -26.93 2.38 -4.88
C SER A 239 -25.51 2.79 -4.51
N THR A 240 -24.53 1.85 -4.65
CA THR A 240 -23.12 2.10 -4.41
C THR A 240 -22.29 2.32 -5.70
N GLY A 241 -22.94 2.48 -6.87
CA GLY A 241 -22.25 2.73 -8.14
C GLY A 241 -21.52 4.08 -8.16
N TYR A 242 -20.37 4.14 -8.78
CA TYR A 242 -19.55 5.37 -8.91
C TYR A 242 -18.97 5.53 -10.31
N HIS A 243 -18.57 6.78 -10.64
CA HIS A 243 -17.90 7.12 -11.90
C HIS A 243 -16.39 7.25 -11.76
N LYS A 244 -15.93 7.68 -10.58
CA LYS A 244 -14.50 7.81 -10.26
C LYS A 244 -14.28 7.39 -8.81
N ALA A 245 -13.12 6.82 -8.52
CA ALA A 245 -12.70 6.43 -7.17
C ALA A 245 -11.32 6.99 -6.86
N TYR A 246 -11.13 7.42 -5.61
CA TYR A 246 -9.87 7.98 -5.12
C TYR A 246 -9.49 7.33 -3.79
N PRO A 247 -8.25 6.83 -3.66
CA PRO A 247 -7.69 6.42 -2.38
C PRO A 247 -7.39 7.66 -1.53
N LEU A 248 -7.74 7.64 -0.27
CA LEU A 248 -7.40 8.67 0.70
C LEU A 248 -6.88 7.99 1.98
N GLN A 249 -5.59 7.72 2.03
CA GLN A 249 -4.92 7.21 3.21
C GLN A 249 -4.52 8.38 4.11
N LEU A 250 -5.19 8.48 5.26
CA LEU A 250 -4.87 9.45 6.29
C LEU A 250 -3.72 8.92 7.14
N GLY A 251 -2.77 9.78 7.46
CA GLY A 251 -1.63 9.40 8.28
C GLY A 251 -0.85 10.62 8.74
N SER A 252 0.10 10.41 9.62
CA SER A 252 1.04 11.42 10.06
C SER A 252 2.34 10.78 10.52
N MET A 253 3.39 11.58 10.59
CA MET A 253 4.72 11.17 11.04
C MET A 253 5.26 12.13 12.08
N ASP A 254 6.05 11.60 13.00
CA ASP A 254 6.86 12.34 13.98
C ASP A 254 8.29 12.46 13.44
N HIS A 255 8.71 13.67 13.03
CA HIS A 255 10.04 13.85 12.44
C HIS A 255 11.17 13.47 13.42
N VAL A 256 11.00 13.74 14.71
CA VAL A 256 12.00 13.40 15.73
C VAL A 256 12.20 11.90 15.83
N PHE A 257 11.10 11.13 15.80
CA PHE A 257 11.15 9.68 15.82
C PHE A 257 11.89 9.13 14.59
N HIS A 258 11.62 9.67 13.39
CA HIS A 258 12.29 9.31 12.15
C HIS A 258 13.79 9.66 12.16
N GLU A 259 14.16 10.84 12.67
CA GLU A 259 15.57 11.26 12.78
C GLU A 259 16.34 10.39 13.79
N LEU A 260 15.72 10.07 14.93
CA LEU A 260 16.33 9.20 15.94
C LEU A 260 16.55 7.77 15.43
N HIS A 261 15.73 7.33 14.47
CA HIS A 261 15.87 6.00 13.87
C HIS A 261 17.17 5.82 13.08
N LEU A 262 17.73 6.90 12.52
CA LEU A 262 19.07 6.90 11.92
C LEU A 262 20.19 6.86 12.97
N GLY A 263 19.87 7.20 14.20
CA GLY A 263 20.80 7.26 15.32
C GLY A 263 20.87 5.95 16.12
N VAL A 264 21.03 6.10 17.42
CA VAL A 264 21.17 4.99 18.36
C VAL A 264 19.88 4.84 19.19
N GLN A 265 19.43 3.60 19.32
CA GLN A 265 18.31 3.19 20.19
C GLN A 265 18.59 3.45 21.68
N PRO A 266 17.57 3.54 22.56
CA PRO A 266 16.16 3.22 22.28
C PRO A 266 15.33 4.39 21.75
N LEU A 267 14.26 4.05 20.99
CA LEU A 267 13.31 5.03 20.48
C LEU A 267 12.31 5.48 21.56
N PRO A 268 11.90 6.77 21.57
CA PRO A 268 11.02 7.32 22.61
C PRO A 268 9.54 7.13 22.29
N PHE A 269 9.06 5.89 22.21
CA PHE A 269 7.67 5.58 21.82
C PHE A 269 6.60 6.35 22.62
N LYS A 270 6.80 6.56 23.91
CA LYS A 270 5.84 7.30 24.76
C LYS A 270 5.77 8.80 24.48
N ASP A 271 6.79 9.35 23.85
CA ASP A 271 6.93 10.78 23.56
C ASP A 271 6.62 11.08 22.08
N MET A 272 6.18 10.08 21.32
CA MET A 272 5.82 10.18 19.92
C MET A 272 4.75 11.26 19.71
N LYS A 273 5.04 12.22 18.84
CA LYS A 273 4.17 13.36 18.55
C LYS A 273 4.22 13.70 17.09
N ASP A 274 3.21 13.28 16.35
CA ASP A 274 3.14 13.53 14.92
C ASP A 274 2.98 15.02 14.59
N ASP A 275 3.81 15.51 13.70
CA ASP A 275 3.86 16.90 13.26
C ASP A 275 3.82 17.07 11.73
N TYR A 276 3.80 15.97 10.98
CA TYR A 276 3.54 15.93 9.54
C TYR A 276 2.26 15.15 9.22
N PRO A 277 1.07 15.81 9.32
CA PRO A 277 -0.19 15.21 8.89
C PRO A 277 -0.30 15.20 7.37
N MET A 278 -0.76 14.06 6.80
CA MET A 278 -0.68 13.81 5.36
C MET A 278 -1.93 13.09 4.83
N ILE A 279 -2.14 13.20 3.52
CA ILE A 279 -3.02 12.34 2.73
C ILE A 279 -2.17 11.65 1.65
N ASN A 280 -2.22 10.32 1.58
CA ASN A 280 -1.43 9.51 0.66
C ASN A 280 0.08 9.80 0.73
N GLY A 281 0.58 10.08 1.93
CA GLY A 281 1.99 10.37 2.18
C GLY A 281 2.45 11.77 1.80
N ARG A 282 1.53 12.69 1.49
CA ARG A 282 1.84 14.08 1.11
C ARG A 282 1.08 15.07 1.97
N GLY A 283 1.77 16.15 2.35
CA GLY A 283 1.13 17.36 2.88
C GLY A 283 0.69 18.30 1.75
N TYR A 284 -0.31 19.15 1.97
CA TYR A 284 -0.65 20.21 1.01
C TYR A 284 0.48 21.24 0.95
N PRO A 285 0.88 21.79 -0.24
CA PRO A 285 0.20 21.65 -1.53
C PRO A 285 0.59 20.40 -2.37
N ASP A 286 1.51 19.57 -1.92
CA ASP A 286 1.96 18.41 -2.71
C ASP A 286 0.86 17.37 -2.93
N THR A 287 -0.18 17.37 -2.09
CA THR A 287 -1.39 16.53 -2.26
C THR A 287 -2.07 16.73 -3.60
N VAL A 288 -2.02 17.94 -4.18
CA VAL A 288 -2.67 18.27 -5.46
C VAL A 288 -1.73 18.21 -6.66
N ASN A 289 -0.44 17.96 -6.46
CA ASN A 289 0.48 17.72 -7.56
C ASN A 289 0.17 16.37 -8.23
N PRO A 290 -0.25 16.35 -9.53
CA PRO A 290 -0.66 15.11 -10.18
C PRO A 290 0.50 14.15 -10.45
N ASN A 291 1.74 14.62 -10.41
CA ASN A 291 2.92 13.82 -10.69
C ASN A 291 3.50 13.21 -9.40
N PRO A 292 4.25 12.09 -9.49
CA PRO A 292 5.12 11.64 -8.40
C PRO A 292 6.05 12.77 -7.95
N LEU A 293 6.36 12.83 -6.65
CA LEU A 293 7.33 13.79 -6.15
C LEU A 293 8.75 13.41 -6.61
N PRO A 294 9.66 14.37 -6.78
CA PRO A 294 11.07 14.07 -7.00
C PRO A 294 11.63 13.24 -5.84
N ALA A 295 12.56 12.36 -6.13
CA ALA A 295 13.28 11.66 -5.08
C ALA A 295 14.10 12.64 -4.26
N PRO A 296 14.15 12.52 -2.91
CA PRO A 296 15.02 13.33 -2.07
C PRO A 296 16.49 13.17 -2.43
N ALA A 297 17.31 14.18 -2.12
CA ALA A 297 18.74 14.21 -2.46
C ALA A 297 19.48 13.00 -1.88
N GLU A 298 19.20 12.62 -0.65
CA GLU A 298 19.79 11.48 0.04
C GLU A 298 19.57 10.16 -0.73
N LYS A 299 18.37 9.97 -1.27
CA LYS A 299 18.05 8.82 -2.13
C LYS A 299 18.79 8.90 -3.47
N VAL A 300 18.82 10.08 -4.10
CA VAL A 300 19.51 10.33 -5.38
C VAL A 300 20.99 10.04 -5.25
N ASP A 301 21.65 10.57 -4.22
CA ASP A 301 23.08 10.42 -4.00
C ASP A 301 23.46 8.94 -3.79
N TYR A 302 22.70 8.22 -2.96
CA TYR A 302 22.91 6.80 -2.71
C TYR A 302 22.78 5.96 -3.99
N LEU A 303 21.71 6.18 -4.77
CA LEU A 303 21.47 5.43 -6.00
C LEU A 303 22.49 5.77 -7.09
N THR A 304 22.88 7.03 -7.23
CA THR A 304 23.89 7.48 -8.18
C THR A 304 25.25 6.87 -7.89
N ALA A 305 25.63 6.75 -6.62
CA ALA A 305 26.87 6.08 -6.21
C ALA A 305 26.92 4.60 -6.62
N GLN A 306 25.76 3.98 -6.86
CA GLN A 306 25.61 2.59 -7.31
C GLN A 306 25.30 2.47 -8.81
N ASN A 307 25.39 3.55 -9.58
CA ASN A 307 25.00 3.62 -10.99
C ASN A 307 23.53 3.22 -11.24
N ARG A 308 22.62 3.53 -10.29
CA ARG A 308 21.18 3.29 -10.40
C ARG A 308 20.45 4.60 -10.72
N PRO A 309 19.37 4.55 -11.52
CA PRO A 309 18.60 5.74 -11.80
C PRO A 309 17.91 6.26 -10.53
N ALA A 310 17.82 7.57 -10.39
CA ALA A 310 17.00 8.19 -9.37
C ALA A 310 15.52 7.91 -9.68
N GLU A 311 14.82 7.32 -8.73
CA GLU A 311 13.39 7.07 -8.82
C GLU A 311 12.62 8.22 -8.17
N SER A 312 11.35 8.38 -8.55
CA SER A 312 10.45 9.30 -7.88
C SER A 312 10.13 8.82 -6.45
N SER A 313 9.56 9.72 -5.66
CA SER A 313 9.05 9.45 -4.32
C SER A 313 7.54 9.70 -4.27
N GLN A 314 6.85 9.09 -3.30
CA GLN A 314 5.46 9.37 -2.94
C GLN A 314 4.54 9.52 -4.18
N PRO A 315 4.31 8.43 -4.95
CA PRO A 315 3.70 8.53 -6.29
C PRO A 315 2.21 8.90 -6.28
N VAL A 316 1.50 8.72 -5.16
CA VAL A 316 0.05 8.86 -5.10
C VAL A 316 -0.33 10.28 -4.68
N ASN A 317 -0.97 11.03 -5.58
CA ASN A 317 -1.60 12.32 -5.23
C ASN A 317 -2.99 12.12 -4.63
N SER A 318 -3.58 13.20 -4.13
CA SER A 318 -4.92 13.19 -3.54
C SER A 318 -5.88 14.15 -4.26
N LEU A 319 -5.47 14.75 -5.38
CA LEU A 319 -6.34 15.63 -6.17
C LEU A 319 -7.54 14.85 -6.68
N ILE A 320 -8.74 15.30 -6.31
CA ILE A 320 -10.00 14.70 -6.72
C ILE A 320 -10.59 15.54 -7.84
N THR A 321 -10.89 14.92 -8.99
CA THR A 321 -11.51 15.62 -10.12
C THR A 321 -12.80 14.94 -10.55
N ALA A 322 -13.85 15.71 -10.79
CA ALA A 322 -15.12 15.20 -11.31
C ALA A 322 -15.70 16.15 -12.34
N THR A 323 -16.48 15.61 -13.27
CA THR A 323 -17.39 16.39 -14.10
C THR A 323 -18.76 16.39 -13.44
N LYS A 324 -19.43 17.55 -13.43
CA LYS A 324 -20.79 17.67 -12.85
C LYS A 324 -21.72 16.53 -13.31
N GLY A 325 -22.40 15.91 -12.39
CA GLY A 325 -23.24 14.73 -12.59
C GLY A 325 -22.51 13.40 -12.35
N GLU A 326 -21.19 13.40 -12.18
CA GLU A 326 -20.47 12.21 -11.74
C GLU A 326 -20.62 12.00 -10.24
N ARG A 327 -20.68 10.75 -9.83
CA ARG A 327 -20.60 10.34 -8.42
C ARG A 327 -19.19 9.84 -8.13
N VAL A 328 -18.53 10.46 -7.17
CA VAL A 328 -17.15 10.18 -6.76
C VAL A 328 -17.16 9.29 -5.54
N LEU A 329 -16.36 8.24 -5.55
CA LEU A 329 -16.07 7.39 -4.39
C LEU A 329 -14.75 7.82 -3.75
N LEU A 330 -14.79 8.13 -2.47
CA LEU A 330 -13.62 8.28 -1.62
C LEU A 330 -13.44 6.99 -0.82
N ARG A 331 -12.32 6.31 -1.02
CA ARG A 331 -11.89 5.15 -0.23
C ARG A 331 -10.94 5.63 0.85
N MET A 332 -11.52 5.92 2.02
CA MET A 332 -10.81 6.53 3.15
C MET A 332 -10.28 5.45 4.09
N THR A 333 -9.03 5.57 4.47
CA THR A 333 -8.36 4.67 5.42
C THR A 333 -7.54 5.49 6.42
N ASN A 334 -7.41 4.97 7.64
CA ASN A 334 -6.50 5.50 8.65
C ASN A 334 -5.77 4.35 9.33
N LEU A 335 -4.43 4.33 9.25
CA LEU A 335 -3.56 3.41 9.99
C LEU A 335 -2.59 4.18 10.91
N ASN A 336 -2.89 5.44 11.23
CA ASN A 336 -2.09 6.20 12.16
C ASN A 336 -2.09 5.55 13.55
N VAL A 337 -0.93 5.53 14.20
CA VAL A 337 -0.74 4.88 15.50
C VAL A 337 -1.05 5.80 16.67
N THR A 338 -1.16 7.11 16.46
CA THR A 338 -1.29 8.12 17.51
C THR A 338 -2.60 8.89 17.48
N ASN A 339 -3.21 9.11 16.29
CA ASN A 339 -4.30 10.09 16.11
C ASN A 339 -5.54 9.53 15.43
N TYR A 340 -6.69 10.11 15.82
CA TYR A 340 -7.94 10.08 15.08
C TYR A 340 -8.01 11.28 14.14
N TYR A 341 -8.54 11.09 12.93
CA TYR A 341 -8.76 12.19 11.99
C TYR A 341 -10.21 12.31 11.64
N THR A 342 -10.73 13.54 11.72
CA THR A 342 -12.08 13.91 11.27
C THR A 342 -11.96 14.74 10.00
N ILE A 343 -12.41 14.20 8.88
CA ILE A 343 -12.29 14.82 7.56
C ILE A 343 -13.64 15.39 7.14
N THR A 344 -13.61 16.59 6.58
CA THR A 344 -14.77 17.26 5.98
C THR A 344 -14.50 17.63 4.53
N ALA A 345 -15.53 17.58 3.69
CA ALA A 345 -15.53 18.19 2.36
C ALA A 345 -16.51 19.37 2.38
N GLN A 346 -16.00 20.56 2.63
CA GLN A 346 -16.82 21.74 2.87
C GLN A 346 -17.76 22.04 1.69
N GLY A 347 -19.07 22.10 1.98
CA GLY A 347 -20.10 22.42 0.99
C GLY A 347 -20.49 21.25 0.07
N LEU A 348 -19.96 20.05 0.31
CA LEU A 348 -20.31 18.85 -0.46
C LEU A 348 -21.07 17.84 0.40
N PRO A 349 -22.11 17.18 -0.15
CA PRO A 349 -22.79 16.11 0.56
C PRO A 349 -21.90 14.85 0.56
N MET A 350 -21.59 14.34 1.74
CA MET A 350 -20.85 13.07 1.90
C MET A 350 -21.83 11.98 2.36
N GLN A 351 -22.05 10.98 1.52
CA GLN A 351 -22.86 9.81 1.86
C GLN A 351 -21.95 8.64 2.24
N VAL A 352 -22.00 8.21 3.49
CA VAL A 352 -21.30 7.01 3.96
C VAL A 352 -22.10 5.77 3.59
N VAL A 353 -21.50 4.88 2.79
CA VAL A 353 -22.13 3.65 2.32
C VAL A 353 -21.50 2.37 2.90
N GLY A 354 -20.31 2.50 3.47
CA GLY A 354 -19.59 1.41 4.11
C GLY A 354 -18.62 1.90 5.18
N MET A 355 -18.36 1.05 6.16
CA MET A 355 -17.40 1.24 7.25
C MET A 355 -16.71 -0.08 7.54
N GLY A 356 -15.38 -0.07 7.75
CA GLY A 356 -14.60 -1.27 8.04
C GLY A 356 -14.74 -2.35 6.96
N ALA A 357 -14.73 -1.94 5.67
CA ALA A 357 -14.94 -2.79 4.50
C ALA A 357 -16.29 -3.54 4.51
N ARG A 358 -17.31 -3.01 5.17
CA ARG A 358 -18.64 -3.59 5.21
C ARG A 358 -19.68 -2.59 4.76
N GLN A 359 -20.52 -3.03 3.81
CA GLN A 359 -21.68 -2.26 3.36
C GLN A 359 -22.60 -1.97 4.55
N LEU A 360 -23.02 -0.71 4.67
CA LEU A 360 -24.03 -0.32 5.65
C LEU A 360 -25.41 -0.83 5.21
N LYS A 361 -25.69 -2.08 5.54
CA LYS A 361 -26.89 -2.80 5.17
C LYS A 361 -27.41 -3.62 6.37
N GLY A 362 -28.66 -3.42 6.69
CA GLY A 362 -29.32 -4.17 7.77
C GLY A 362 -29.53 -5.65 7.42
N PRO A 363 -29.84 -6.51 8.42
CA PRO A 363 -30.03 -7.95 8.22
C PRO A 363 -31.14 -8.28 7.22
N THR A 364 -32.15 -7.41 7.06
CA THR A 364 -33.25 -7.57 6.11
C THR A 364 -32.95 -7.03 4.71
N GLY A 365 -31.71 -6.56 4.47
CA GLY A 365 -31.31 -5.97 3.21
C GLY A 365 -31.57 -4.47 3.08
N THR A 366 -32.12 -3.82 4.12
CA THR A 366 -32.35 -2.36 4.13
C THR A 366 -31.04 -1.61 4.11
N GLU A 367 -30.89 -0.63 3.21
CA GLU A 367 -29.76 0.28 3.16
C GLU A 367 -29.80 1.22 4.36
N LEU A 368 -28.65 1.33 5.05
CA LEU A 368 -28.45 2.17 6.24
C LEU A 368 -27.49 3.31 5.95
N TYR A 369 -27.37 3.70 4.70
CA TYR A 369 -26.52 4.81 4.28
C TYR A 369 -27.00 6.12 4.93
N TYR A 370 -26.05 6.98 5.24
CA TYR A 370 -26.37 8.28 5.83
C TYR A 370 -25.51 9.39 5.25
N GLU A 371 -26.08 10.58 5.20
CA GLU A 371 -25.33 11.78 4.84
C GLU A 371 -24.72 12.42 6.08
N THR A 372 -23.53 12.95 5.93
CA THR A 372 -22.77 13.61 7.00
C THR A 372 -21.94 14.76 6.47
N ALA A 373 -21.62 15.72 7.33
CA ALA A 373 -20.68 16.80 7.04
C ALA A 373 -19.23 16.40 7.29
N SER A 374 -18.99 15.32 8.05
CA SER A 374 -17.63 14.86 8.37
C SER A 374 -17.60 13.37 8.67
N VAL A 375 -16.43 12.76 8.44
CA VAL A 375 -16.15 11.34 8.75
C VAL A 375 -14.94 11.28 9.67
N THR A 376 -15.05 10.57 10.79
CA THR A 376 -13.97 10.36 11.75
C THR A 376 -13.50 8.92 11.63
N LEU A 377 -12.16 8.74 11.53
CA LEU A 377 -11.51 7.43 11.49
C LEU A 377 -10.37 7.39 12.52
N GLY A 378 -10.37 6.33 13.31
CA GLY A 378 -9.22 5.95 14.15
C GLY A 378 -8.27 5.01 13.42
N GLY A 379 -7.15 4.68 14.05
CA GLY A 379 -6.19 3.71 13.51
C GLY A 379 -6.84 2.33 13.29
N GLY A 380 -6.73 1.79 12.08
CA GLY A 380 -7.35 0.53 11.67
C GLY A 380 -8.77 0.67 11.10
N GLU A 381 -9.30 1.88 10.94
CA GLU A 381 -10.64 2.10 10.40
C GLU A 381 -10.62 2.54 8.94
N SER A 382 -11.66 2.14 8.19
CA SER A 382 -11.90 2.58 6.82
C SER A 382 -13.35 2.97 6.58
N ALA A 383 -13.59 3.84 5.59
CA ALA A 383 -14.92 4.24 5.14
C ALA A 383 -14.98 4.37 3.62
N GLU A 384 -16.13 4.03 3.07
CA GLU A 384 -16.50 4.33 1.68
C GLU A 384 -17.52 5.44 1.66
N VAL A 385 -17.12 6.56 1.06
CA VAL A 385 -17.92 7.79 1.00
C VAL A 385 -18.20 8.17 -0.43
N LEU A 386 -19.48 8.38 -0.76
CA LEU A 386 -19.92 8.84 -2.07
C LEU A 386 -20.23 10.33 -2.03
N ILE A 387 -19.80 11.06 -3.04
CA ILE A 387 -20.16 12.45 -3.31
C ILE A 387 -20.85 12.50 -4.66
N ASP A 388 -22.16 12.77 -4.68
CA ASP A 388 -22.94 12.99 -5.92
C ASP A 388 -22.83 14.45 -6.33
N THR A 389 -22.21 14.73 -7.47
CA THR A 389 -21.99 16.09 -7.95
C THR A 389 -23.13 16.66 -8.80
N SER A 390 -24.25 15.91 -8.96
CA SER A 390 -25.36 16.32 -9.85
C SER A 390 -26.00 17.65 -9.46
N GLN A 391 -26.08 17.94 -8.17
CA GLN A 391 -26.64 19.18 -7.62
C GLN A 391 -25.56 20.16 -7.12
N VAL A 392 -24.27 19.82 -7.31
CA VAL A 392 -23.17 20.65 -6.85
C VAL A 392 -22.78 21.66 -7.96
N ALA A 393 -22.43 22.88 -7.58
CA ALA A 393 -21.92 23.86 -8.54
C ALA A 393 -20.50 23.46 -9.03
N VAL A 394 -20.18 23.84 -10.27
CA VAL A 394 -18.78 23.74 -10.74
C VAL A 394 -17.88 24.66 -9.93
N GLY A 395 -16.68 24.20 -9.61
CA GLY A 395 -15.74 24.94 -8.78
C GLY A 395 -14.74 24.04 -8.06
N THR A 396 -13.87 24.66 -7.28
CA THR A 396 -12.91 23.97 -6.42
C THR A 396 -13.43 24.00 -4.97
N TYR A 397 -13.46 22.83 -4.37
CA TYR A 397 -13.83 22.60 -2.98
C TYR A 397 -12.65 22.00 -2.23
N PHE A 398 -12.59 22.20 -0.91
CA PHE A 398 -11.52 21.64 -0.09
C PHE A 398 -12.03 20.44 0.72
N LEU A 399 -11.20 19.39 0.73
CA LEU A 399 -11.32 18.27 1.65
C LEU A 399 -10.16 18.36 2.63
N TYR A 400 -10.46 18.43 3.93
CA TYR A 400 -9.45 18.67 4.96
C TYR A 400 -9.85 18.14 6.33
N THR A 401 -8.88 18.04 7.23
CA THR A 401 -9.14 17.69 8.64
C THR A 401 -9.79 18.85 9.41
N THR A 402 -10.78 18.52 10.23
CA THR A 402 -11.44 19.53 11.07
C THR A 402 -10.60 20.00 12.27
N ASN A 403 -9.52 19.26 12.61
CA ASN A 403 -8.54 19.72 13.57
C ASN A 403 -7.52 20.61 12.87
N LEU A 404 -7.63 21.90 13.09
CA LEU A 404 -6.81 22.91 12.39
C LEU A 404 -5.32 22.81 12.73
N ASN A 405 -4.93 22.18 13.83
CA ASN A 405 -3.53 21.90 14.15
C ASN A 405 -2.87 20.95 13.13
N PHE A 406 -3.66 20.20 12.38
CA PHE A 406 -3.19 19.29 11.33
C PHE A 406 -3.20 19.93 9.93
N LEU A 407 -3.43 21.25 9.83
CA LEU A 407 -3.32 22.03 8.59
C LEU A 407 -1.97 22.81 8.54
N SER A 408 -0.90 22.12 8.88
CA SER A 408 0.48 22.63 8.83
C SER A 408 1.44 21.54 8.39
N ASN A 409 2.61 21.91 7.89
CA ASN A 409 3.73 21.00 7.62
C ASN A 409 4.83 21.37 8.61
N PHE A 410 4.83 20.74 9.78
CA PHE A 410 5.71 21.04 10.90
C PHE A 410 5.68 22.56 11.25
N GLU A 411 6.76 23.33 10.94
CA GLU A 411 6.85 24.76 11.22
C GLU A 411 6.15 25.65 10.16
N GLN A 412 5.70 25.05 9.03
CA GLN A 412 5.07 25.79 7.95
C GLN A 412 3.56 25.87 8.18
N ASP A 413 3.06 27.10 8.37
CA ASP A 413 1.62 27.37 8.41
C ASP A 413 0.96 27.08 7.05
N ASN A 414 -0.30 26.62 7.08
CA ASN A 414 -1.14 26.38 5.90
C ASN A 414 -0.63 25.25 4.98
N GLY A 415 -0.86 24.04 5.41
CA GLY A 415 -0.50 22.83 4.67
C GLY A 415 -1.17 21.60 5.25
N GLY A 416 -0.41 20.52 5.38
CA GLY A 416 -0.80 19.32 6.09
C GLY A 416 -1.93 18.52 5.44
N MET A 417 -2.86 18.03 6.26
CA MET A 417 -3.93 17.12 5.86
C MET A 417 -5.08 17.83 5.15
N MET A 418 -4.83 18.27 3.92
CA MET A 418 -5.78 18.94 3.03
C MET A 418 -5.56 18.54 1.57
N THR A 419 -6.63 18.53 0.77
CA THR A 419 -6.58 18.39 -0.69
C THR A 419 -7.76 19.10 -1.35
N GLU A 420 -7.81 19.09 -2.68
CA GLU A 420 -8.84 19.75 -3.46
C GLU A 420 -9.76 18.77 -4.19
N ILE A 421 -11.03 19.16 -4.31
CA ILE A 421 -12.05 18.50 -5.13
C ILE A 421 -12.47 19.50 -6.22
N VAL A 422 -12.06 19.22 -7.45
CA VAL A 422 -12.35 20.08 -8.62
C VAL A 422 -13.52 19.49 -9.40
N ILE A 423 -14.63 20.21 -9.46
CA ILE A 423 -15.83 19.86 -10.22
C ILE A 423 -15.91 20.75 -11.47
N ASN A 424 -15.84 20.11 -12.64
CA ASN A 424 -15.85 20.75 -13.97
C ASN A 424 -17.22 20.62 -14.66
#